data_5e44aa86bf1019e943cea2aef7697841
#
_entry.id   5e44aa86bf1019e943cea2aef7697841
#
_cell.length_a   1.000
_cell.length_b   1.000
_cell.length_c   1.000
_cell.angle_alpha   90.00
_cell.angle_beta   90.00
_cell.angle_gamma   90.00
#
_symmetry.space_group_name_H-M   'P 1'
#
loop_
_entity.id
_entity.type
_entity.pdbx_description
1 polymer ?
#
loop_
_entity_poly.entity_id
_entity_poly.type
_entity_poly.pdbx_seq_one_letter_code
_entity_poly.pdbx_strand_id
1 'polypeptide(L)'
;LIGFVGLFVAWPFIKLIDLFAQLIVILIKAGEAVKIIVGIIVAVVMGILLTMPTSSAAIWIAIANSTVGLANPDVFAIAGGAAVAGCAAHMVGFAVTSFRENGISGLISQGIGTSMLQIPNIMRKPVIMVPQIISSAISGLIAVVMGLRCNAAGGGMGTSGLVGIFGAIDASKGFIPAWQIALAIILVMFVIPIGVGLLFSELFRKKGIIKKGDMALDK
;
A
#
# COMPACT_ATOMS: atom_id res chain seq x y z
N LEU A 1 7.94 -2.55 -36.44
CA LEU A 1 9.21 -2.77 -35.76
C LEU A 1 9.13 -2.43 -34.26
N ILE A 2 8.64 -1.24 -33.89
CA ILE A 2 8.52 -0.78 -32.48
C ILE A 2 7.67 -1.73 -31.63
N GLY A 3 6.53 -2.21 -32.12
CA GLY A 3 5.69 -3.16 -31.40
C GLY A 3 6.37 -4.52 -31.16
N PHE A 4 7.20 -4.97 -32.10
CA PHE A 4 7.96 -6.22 -31.95
C PHE A 4 9.04 -6.10 -30.87
N VAL A 5 9.79 -5.00 -30.87
CA VAL A 5 10.80 -4.70 -29.84
C VAL A 5 10.12 -4.58 -28.46
N GLY A 6 8.95 -3.93 -28.41
CA GLY A 6 8.16 -3.82 -27.18
C GLY A 6 7.76 -5.17 -26.58
N LEU A 7 7.37 -6.15 -27.41
CA LEU A 7 7.04 -7.51 -26.98
C LEU A 7 8.27 -8.24 -26.38
N PHE A 8 9.44 -8.11 -27.00
CA PHE A 8 10.67 -8.71 -26.46
C PHE A 8 11.10 -8.11 -25.12
N VAL A 9 10.95 -6.77 -24.98
CA VAL A 9 11.27 -6.08 -23.73
C VAL A 9 10.24 -6.41 -22.64
N ALA A 10 8.96 -6.52 -22.99
CA ALA A 10 7.90 -6.84 -22.03
C ALA A 10 7.97 -8.28 -21.50
N TRP A 11 8.48 -9.23 -22.31
CA TRP A 11 8.49 -10.65 -21.95
C TRP A 11 9.14 -10.98 -20.59
N PRO A 12 10.35 -10.50 -20.24
CA PRO A 12 10.95 -10.77 -18.95
C PRO A 12 10.14 -10.15 -17.78
N PHE A 13 9.51 -8.99 -18.01
CA PHE A 13 8.65 -8.38 -16.99
C PHE A 13 7.37 -9.18 -16.75
N ILE A 14 6.76 -9.72 -17.82
CA ILE A 14 5.58 -10.60 -17.71
C ILE A 14 5.96 -11.85 -16.89
N LYS A 15 7.12 -12.48 -17.17
CA LYS A 15 7.60 -13.64 -16.43
C LYS A 15 7.86 -13.32 -14.96
N LEU A 16 8.40 -12.15 -14.67
CA LEU A 16 8.61 -11.69 -13.30
C LEU A 16 7.27 -11.50 -12.56
N ILE A 17 6.29 -10.89 -13.21
CA ILE A 17 4.93 -10.72 -12.67
C ILE A 17 4.28 -12.08 -12.38
N ASP A 18 4.36 -13.03 -13.33
CA ASP A 18 3.81 -14.37 -13.14
C ASP A 18 4.51 -15.11 -11.99
N LEU A 19 5.82 -14.95 -11.83
CA LEU A 19 6.57 -15.53 -10.71
C LEU A 19 6.09 -14.97 -9.36
N PHE A 20 5.94 -13.66 -9.25
CA PHE A 20 5.40 -13.03 -8.04
C PHE A 20 3.97 -13.49 -7.76
N ALA A 21 3.13 -13.58 -8.79
CA ALA A 21 1.77 -14.08 -8.65
C ALA A 21 1.74 -15.52 -8.14
N GLN A 22 2.59 -16.40 -8.69
CA GLN A 22 2.72 -17.79 -8.22
C GLN A 22 3.16 -17.86 -6.76
N LEU A 23 4.17 -17.08 -6.36
CA LEU A 23 4.64 -17.04 -4.99
C LEU A 23 3.52 -16.61 -4.02
N ILE A 24 2.75 -15.58 -4.36
CA ILE A 24 1.60 -15.14 -3.55
C ILE A 24 0.60 -16.30 -3.38
N VAL A 25 0.25 -17.00 -4.45
CA VAL A 25 -0.72 -18.12 -4.39
C VAL A 25 -0.21 -19.27 -3.54
N ILE A 26 1.03 -19.71 -3.77
CA ILE A 26 1.63 -20.82 -3.02
C ILE A 26 1.67 -20.50 -1.53
N LEU A 27 2.13 -19.30 -1.19
CA LEU A 27 2.32 -18.90 0.20
C LEU A 27 0.98 -18.65 0.91
N ILE A 28 0.00 -18.01 0.27
CA ILE A 28 -1.32 -17.79 0.89
C ILE A 28 -2.06 -19.12 1.13
N LYS A 29 -1.87 -20.12 0.26
CA LYS A 29 -2.45 -21.45 0.42
C LYS A 29 -1.72 -22.34 1.43
N ALA A 30 -0.51 -21.98 1.84
CA ALA A 30 0.31 -22.76 2.76
C ALA A 30 -0.17 -22.77 4.22
N GLY A 31 -1.11 -21.88 4.59
CA GLY A 31 -1.72 -21.84 5.92
C GLY A 31 -1.91 -20.42 6.46
N GLU A 32 -2.70 -20.29 7.53
CA GLU A 32 -3.11 -18.97 8.06
C GLU A 32 -1.92 -18.13 8.54
N ALA A 33 -0.93 -18.71 9.21
CA ALA A 33 0.26 -17.98 9.67
C ALA A 33 1.07 -17.44 8.48
N VAL A 34 1.24 -18.25 7.42
CA VAL A 34 1.97 -17.84 6.22
C VAL A 34 1.20 -16.77 5.46
N LYS A 35 -0.11 -16.87 5.37
CA LYS A 35 -1.00 -15.87 4.77
C LYS A 35 -0.83 -14.49 5.43
N ILE A 36 -0.72 -14.44 6.78
CA ILE A 36 -0.47 -13.19 7.50
C ILE A 36 0.90 -12.60 7.13
N ILE A 37 1.95 -13.43 7.10
CA ILE A 37 3.31 -12.99 6.73
C ILE A 37 3.31 -12.42 5.30
N VAL A 38 2.65 -13.09 4.36
CA VAL A 38 2.52 -12.61 2.97
C VAL A 38 1.76 -11.27 2.93
N GLY A 39 0.69 -11.14 3.72
CA GLY A 39 -0.05 -9.89 3.83
C GLY A 39 0.81 -8.74 4.31
N ILE A 40 1.68 -8.97 5.31
CA ILE A 40 2.65 -7.97 5.78
C ILE A 40 3.60 -7.58 4.65
N ILE A 41 4.20 -8.56 3.96
CA ILE A 41 5.15 -8.31 2.87
C ILE A 41 4.49 -7.55 1.73
N VAL A 42 3.31 -7.98 1.29
CA VAL A 42 2.55 -7.33 0.22
C VAL A 42 2.22 -5.89 0.60
N ALA A 43 1.76 -5.64 1.83
CA ALA A 43 1.43 -4.30 2.30
C ALA A 43 2.67 -3.38 2.30
N VAL A 44 3.80 -3.85 2.82
CA VAL A 44 5.05 -3.08 2.86
C VAL A 44 5.54 -2.78 1.44
N VAL A 45 5.61 -3.79 0.58
CA VAL A 45 6.09 -3.62 -0.80
C VAL A 45 5.20 -2.66 -1.58
N MET A 46 3.89 -2.85 -1.52
CA MET A 46 2.95 -1.99 -2.25
C MET A 46 2.93 -0.55 -1.73
N GLY A 47 3.07 -0.36 -0.41
CA GLY A 47 3.20 0.98 0.19
C GLY A 47 4.48 1.70 -0.28
N ILE A 48 5.61 0.99 -0.33
CA ILE A 48 6.86 1.53 -0.87
C ILE A 48 6.70 1.87 -2.35
N LEU A 49 6.16 0.96 -3.16
CA LEU A 49 5.95 1.17 -4.60
C LEU A 49 5.05 2.37 -4.89
N LEU A 50 4.02 2.60 -4.08
CA LEU A 50 3.13 3.77 -4.22
C LEU A 50 3.87 5.08 -3.95
N THR A 51 4.85 5.07 -3.06
CA THR A 51 5.63 6.26 -2.72
C THR A 51 6.77 6.51 -3.71
N MET A 52 7.27 5.45 -4.38
CA MET A 52 8.34 5.55 -5.37
C MET A 52 7.80 6.05 -6.73
N PRO A 53 8.68 6.54 -7.64
CA PRO A 53 8.29 7.00 -8.98
C PRO A 53 7.91 5.83 -9.90
N THR A 54 7.01 4.98 -9.42
CA THR A 54 6.48 3.81 -10.09
C THR A 54 4.96 3.84 -10.01
N SER A 55 4.28 3.12 -10.88
CA SER A 55 2.82 2.99 -10.80
C SER A 55 2.44 1.74 -10.01
N SER A 56 2.27 1.88 -8.68
CA SER A 56 1.79 0.80 -7.81
C SER A 56 0.46 0.21 -8.31
N ALA A 57 -0.43 1.06 -8.81
CA ALA A 57 -1.71 0.62 -9.38
C ALA A 57 -1.50 -0.26 -10.61
N ALA A 58 -0.64 0.15 -11.57
CA ALA A 58 -0.37 -0.64 -12.77
C ALA A 58 0.31 -1.97 -12.41
N ILE A 59 1.26 -1.96 -11.47
CA ILE A 59 1.93 -3.18 -11.00
C ILE A 59 0.91 -4.13 -10.35
N TRP A 60 0.07 -3.62 -9.45
CA TRP A 60 -0.93 -4.46 -8.80
C TRP A 60 -1.96 -5.01 -9.78
N ILE A 61 -2.47 -4.19 -10.70
CA ILE A 61 -3.40 -4.62 -11.76
C ILE A 61 -2.76 -5.71 -12.63
N ALA A 62 -1.49 -5.55 -13.00
CA ALA A 62 -0.77 -6.56 -13.79
C ALA A 62 -0.62 -7.88 -13.05
N ILE A 63 -0.31 -7.86 -11.74
CA ILE A 63 -0.21 -9.05 -10.90
C ILE A 63 -1.58 -9.72 -10.73
N ALA A 64 -2.62 -8.96 -10.37
CA ALA A 64 -3.96 -9.48 -10.12
C ALA A 64 -4.65 -10.01 -11.38
N ASN A 65 -4.36 -9.44 -12.55
CA ASN A 65 -4.90 -9.86 -13.85
C ASN A 65 -3.94 -10.76 -14.65
N SER A 66 -2.84 -11.22 -14.04
CA SER A 66 -1.99 -12.26 -14.65
C SER A 66 -2.79 -13.56 -14.85
N THR A 67 -2.28 -14.47 -15.65
CA THR A 67 -2.90 -15.81 -15.83
C THR A 67 -3.11 -16.52 -14.51
N VAL A 68 -2.15 -16.40 -13.60
CA VAL A 68 -2.21 -16.96 -12.24
C VAL A 68 -3.23 -16.21 -11.37
N GLY A 69 -3.29 -14.88 -11.50
CA GLY A 69 -4.23 -14.02 -10.77
C GLY A 69 -5.68 -14.33 -11.12
N LEU A 70 -5.98 -14.43 -12.39
CA LEU A 70 -7.31 -14.77 -12.91
C LEU A 70 -7.75 -16.19 -12.52
N ALA A 71 -6.81 -17.12 -12.40
CA ALA A 71 -7.08 -18.48 -11.94
C ALA A 71 -7.30 -18.60 -10.41
N ASN A 72 -6.94 -17.56 -9.63
CA ASN A 72 -7.05 -17.55 -8.16
C ASN A 72 -7.61 -16.23 -7.63
N PRO A 73 -8.81 -15.78 -8.04
CA PRO A 73 -9.35 -14.45 -7.73
C PRO A 73 -9.49 -14.19 -6.23
N ASP A 74 -9.87 -15.18 -5.44
CA ASP A 74 -10.02 -15.05 -3.99
C ASP A 74 -8.70 -14.77 -3.28
N VAL A 75 -7.62 -15.42 -3.71
CA VAL A 75 -6.27 -15.20 -3.18
C VAL A 75 -5.83 -13.76 -3.43
N PHE A 76 -6.04 -13.27 -4.65
CA PHE A 76 -5.66 -11.91 -5.02
C PHE A 76 -6.58 -10.84 -4.43
N ALA A 77 -7.85 -11.15 -4.15
CA ALA A 77 -8.72 -10.25 -3.40
C ALA A 77 -8.23 -10.05 -1.96
N ILE A 78 -7.78 -11.11 -1.28
CA ILE A 78 -7.20 -11.04 0.08
C ILE A 78 -5.86 -10.30 0.05
N ALA A 79 -4.96 -10.65 -0.87
CA ALA A 79 -3.69 -9.96 -1.04
C ALA A 79 -3.90 -8.48 -1.40
N GLY A 80 -4.96 -8.16 -2.18
CA GLY A 80 -5.38 -6.80 -2.50
C GLY A 80 -5.83 -6.01 -1.27
N GLY A 81 -6.47 -6.66 -0.31
CA GLY A 81 -6.82 -6.06 0.97
C GLY A 81 -5.57 -5.64 1.77
N ALA A 82 -4.54 -6.46 1.78
CA ALA A 82 -3.25 -6.10 2.37
C ALA A 82 -2.53 -5.00 1.58
N ALA A 83 -2.53 -5.09 0.25
CA ALA A 83 -1.91 -4.11 -0.64
C ALA A 83 -2.50 -2.71 -0.45
N VAL A 84 -3.84 -2.59 -0.45
CA VAL A 84 -4.52 -1.30 -0.27
C VAL A 84 -4.27 -0.72 1.14
N ALA A 85 -4.20 -1.57 2.17
CA ALA A 85 -3.87 -1.15 3.53
C ALA A 85 -2.44 -0.57 3.61
N GLY A 86 -1.46 -1.21 2.97
CA GLY A 86 -0.09 -0.73 2.89
C GLY A 86 0.05 0.58 2.12
N CYS A 87 -0.63 0.70 0.99
CA CYS A 87 -0.70 1.93 0.22
C CYS A 87 -1.31 3.09 1.03
N ALA A 88 -2.44 2.83 1.70
CA ALA A 88 -3.08 3.82 2.58
C ALA A 88 -2.19 4.22 3.75
N ALA A 89 -1.44 3.27 4.33
CA ALA A 89 -0.51 3.55 5.41
C ALA A 89 0.60 4.52 5.00
N HIS A 90 1.13 4.43 3.80
CA HIS A 90 2.08 5.39 3.28
C HIS A 90 1.44 6.75 3.01
N MET A 91 0.28 6.79 2.39
CA MET A 91 -0.39 8.06 2.05
C MET A 91 -0.81 8.83 3.31
N VAL A 92 -1.64 8.21 4.15
CA VAL A 92 -2.13 8.82 5.39
C VAL A 92 -0.98 9.04 6.38
N GLY A 93 -0.04 8.10 6.46
CA GLY A 93 1.14 8.21 7.30
C GLY A 93 1.96 9.45 6.96
N PHE A 94 2.37 9.65 5.71
CA PHE A 94 3.10 10.85 5.29
C PHE A 94 2.26 12.13 5.45
N ALA A 95 0.97 12.08 5.14
CA ALA A 95 0.08 13.21 5.29
C ALA A 95 0.08 13.76 6.72
N VAL A 96 -0.04 12.87 7.73
CA VAL A 96 -0.11 13.29 9.14
C VAL A 96 1.26 13.57 9.75
N THR A 97 2.30 12.79 9.40
CA THR A 97 3.65 12.98 9.97
C THR A 97 4.34 14.23 9.47
N SER A 98 3.99 14.69 8.27
CA SER A 98 4.49 15.94 7.67
C SER A 98 3.55 17.14 7.88
N PHE A 99 2.47 16.99 8.64
CA PHE A 99 1.47 18.06 8.83
C PHE A 99 2.05 19.34 9.40
N ARG A 100 3.04 19.24 10.30
CA ARG A 100 3.71 20.39 10.90
C ARG A 100 4.48 21.25 9.89
N GLU A 101 4.93 20.66 8.79
CA GLU A 101 5.66 21.34 7.72
C GLU A 101 4.73 21.81 6.59
N ASN A 102 3.71 21.02 6.27
CA ASN A 102 2.92 21.19 5.05
C ASN A 102 1.47 21.63 5.28
N GLY A 103 1.00 21.61 6.54
CA GLY A 103 -0.35 22.01 6.90
C GLY A 103 -1.46 21.22 6.20
N ILE A 104 -2.63 21.85 6.05
CA ILE A 104 -3.83 21.22 5.46
C ILE A 104 -3.61 20.86 3.97
N SER A 105 -2.90 21.72 3.22
CA SER A 105 -2.59 21.46 1.82
C SER A 105 -1.79 20.18 1.67
N GLY A 106 -0.73 19.99 2.47
CA GLY A 106 0.05 18.76 2.49
C GLY A 106 -0.73 17.54 2.97
N LEU A 107 -1.66 17.72 3.91
CA LEU A 107 -2.53 16.64 4.37
C LEU A 107 -3.42 16.11 3.24
N ILE A 108 -4.05 16.99 2.48
CA ILE A 108 -4.95 16.64 1.38
C ILE A 108 -4.15 16.07 0.20
N SER A 109 -3.09 16.75 -0.21
CA SER A 109 -2.31 16.35 -1.38
C SER A 109 -1.63 14.99 -1.21
N GLN A 110 -1.19 14.64 0.00
CA GLN A 110 -0.57 13.35 0.28
C GLN A 110 -1.61 12.28 0.67
N GLY A 111 -2.61 12.64 1.48
CA GLY A 111 -3.60 11.70 2.00
C GLY A 111 -4.64 11.26 0.96
N ILE A 112 -4.98 12.12 0.01
CA ILE A 112 -5.98 11.83 -1.05
C ILE A 112 -5.32 11.81 -2.44
N GLY A 113 -4.26 12.59 -2.64
CA GLY A 113 -3.50 12.62 -3.89
C GLY A 113 -2.48 11.49 -3.96
N THR A 114 -1.25 11.73 -3.49
CA THR A 114 -0.17 10.73 -3.51
C THR A 114 0.95 11.04 -2.51
N SER A 115 1.50 10.01 -1.87
CA SER A 115 2.72 10.13 -1.05
C SER A 115 4.00 10.31 -1.89
N MET A 116 3.92 10.16 -3.21
CA MET A 116 5.04 10.37 -4.14
C MET A 116 5.65 11.77 -4.04
N LEU A 117 4.89 12.75 -3.55
CA LEU A 117 5.37 14.11 -3.27
C LEU A 117 6.56 14.13 -2.30
N GLN A 118 6.75 13.09 -1.49
CA GLN A 118 7.87 12.96 -0.56
C GLN A 118 9.15 12.40 -1.18
N ILE A 119 9.16 12.01 -2.47
CA ILE A 119 10.35 11.43 -3.12
C ILE A 119 11.60 12.30 -2.94
N PRO A 120 11.57 13.62 -3.19
CA PRO A 120 12.76 14.45 -3.02
C PRO A 120 13.32 14.39 -1.59
N ASN A 121 12.44 14.35 -0.60
CA ASN A 121 12.82 14.25 0.81
C ASN A 121 13.33 12.86 1.17
N ILE A 122 12.71 11.81 0.64
CA ILE A 122 13.15 10.42 0.84
C ILE A 122 14.53 10.19 0.25
N MET A 123 14.80 10.72 -0.95
CA MET A 123 16.11 10.63 -1.58
C MET A 123 17.21 11.34 -0.77
N ARG A 124 16.88 12.46 -0.11
CA ARG A 124 17.80 13.16 0.81
C ARG A 124 17.95 12.44 2.15
N LYS A 125 16.85 11.83 2.64
CA LYS A 125 16.77 11.23 3.98
C LYS A 125 15.82 10.03 4.04
N PRO A 126 16.25 8.84 3.60
CA PRO A 126 15.38 7.65 3.49
C PRO A 126 14.71 7.24 4.80
N VAL A 127 15.30 7.60 5.94
CA VAL A 127 14.78 7.25 7.27
C VAL A 127 13.37 7.80 7.55
N ILE A 128 12.93 8.86 6.84
CA ILE A 128 11.57 9.40 7.00
C ILE A 128 10.48 8.42 6.54
N MET A 129 10.84 7.40 5.76
CA MET A 129 9.91 6.37 5.29
C MET A 129 9.70 5.23 6.30
N VAL A 130 10.60 5.07 7.28
CA VAL A 130 10.55 3.95 8.25
C VAL A 130 9.26 3.93 9.07
N PRO A 131 8.74 5.05 9.60
CA PRO A 131 7.45 5.05 10.30
C PRO A 131 6.29 4.51 9.45
N GLN A 132 6.26 4.83 8.15
CA GLN A 132 5.24 4.38 7.21
C GLN A 132 5.39 2.90 6.86
N ILE A 133 6.63 2.40 6.76
CA ILE A 133 6.93 0.97 6.56
C ILE A 133 6.41 0.16 7.76
N ILE A 134 6.69 0.60 8.99
CA ILE A 134 6.19 -0.08 10.20
C ILE A 134 4.65 -0.04 10.23
N SER A 135 4.07 1.11 9.92
CA SER A 135 2.63 1.27 9.86
C SER A 135 1.99 0.37 8.81
N SER A 136 2.59 0.25 7.61
CA SER A 136 2.09 -0.62 6.55
C SER A 136 2.16 -2.10 6.92
N ALA A 137 3.21 -2.52 7.62
CA ALA A 137 3.33 -3.89 8.12
C ALA A 137 2.20 -4.25 9.08
N ILE A 138 1.89 -3.36 10.04
CA ILE A 138 0.80 -3.56 11.00
C ILE A 138 -0.57 -3.49 10.30
N SER A 139 -0.77 -2.52 9.40
CA SER A 139 -2.02 -2.39 8.63
C SER A 139 -2.27 -3.63 7.77
N GLY A 140 -1.24 -4.15 7.09
CA GLY A 140 -1.35 -5.35 6.28
C GLY A 140 -1.67 -6.60 7.07
N LEU A 141 -1.03 -6.78 8.24
CA LEU A 141 -1.36 -7.86 9.18
C LEU A 141 -2.84 -7.81 9.56
N ILE A 142 -3.32 -6.66 10.02
CA ILE A 142 -4.70 -6.52 10.50
C ILE A 142 -5.70 -6.63 9.35
N ALA A 143 -5.39 -6.14 8.15
CA ALA A 143 -6.23 -6.30 6.98
C ALA A 143 -6.49 -7.78 6.67
N VAL A 144 -5.46 -8.62 6.70
CA VAL A 144 -5.58 -10.06 6.48
C VAL A 144 -6.37 -10.74 7.60
N VAL A 145 -6.09 -10.42 8.86
CA VAL A 145 -6.79 -10.98 10.03
C VAL A 145 -8.29 -10.64 10.01
N MET A 146 -8.63 -9.40 9.61
CA MET A 146 -10.02 -8.96 9.47
C MET A 146 -10.70 -9.49 8.20
N GLY A 147 -9.98 -10.16 7.32
CA GLY A 147 -10.53 -10.67 6.06
C GLY A 147 -10.87 -9.57 5.05
N LEU A 148 -10.24 -8.39 5.16
CA LEU A 148 -10.44 -7.31 4.19
C LEU A 148 -9.95 -7.74 2.82
N ARG A 149 -10.76 -7.51 1.80
CA ARG A 149 -10.46 -7.79 0.40
C ARG A 149 -10.39 -6.49 -0.39
N CYS A 150 -9.72 -6.50 -1.53
CA CYS A 150 -9.75 -5.39 -2.47
C CYS A 150 -9.68 -5.90 -3.91
N ASN A 151 -10.37 -5.20 -4.81
CA ASN A 151 -10.33 -5.53 -6.23
C ASN A 151 -9.00 -5.11 -6.88
N ALA A 152 -8.77 -5.53 -8.12
CA ALA A 152 -7.54 -5.25 -8.85
C ALA A 152 -7.28 -3.74 -9.03
N ALA A 153 -8.32 -2.94 -9.21
CA ALA A 153 -8.17 -1.49 -9.40
C ALA A 153 -7.77 -0.77 -8.11
N GLY A 154 -8.35 -1.16 -6.97
CA GLY A 154 -8.15 -0.50 -5.68
C GLY A 154 -6.87 -0.91 -4.95
N GLY A 155 -6.39 -2.16 -5.14
CA GLY A 155 -5.31 -2.74 -4.33
C GLY A 155 -4.00 -1.95 -4.34
N GLY A 156 -3.66 -1.30 -5.46
CA GLY A 156 -2.47 -0.47 -5.59
C GLY A 156 -2.67 1.03 -5.36
N MET A 157 -3.89 1.48 -4.97
CA MET A 157 -4.25 2.91 -4.91
C MET A 157 -4.30 3.49 -3.50
N GLY A 158 -4.45 2.66 -2.46
CA GLY A 158 -4.61 3.16 -1.09
C GLY A 158 -5.80 4.12 -0.97
N THR A 159 -5.58 5.30 -0.41
CA THR A 159 -6.60 6.36 -0.29
C THR A 159 -6.65 7.30 -1.49
N SER A 160 -5.81 7.08 -2.51
CA SER A 160 -5.76 7.93 -3.71
C SER A 160 -7.10 7.99 -4.43
N GLY A 161 -7.67 9.18 -4.53
CA GLY A 161 -8.99 9.40 -5.13
C GLY A 161 -10.11 8.55 -4.52
N LEU A 162 -9.91 7.99 -3.33
CA LEU A 162 -10.81 7.04 -2.65
C LEU A 162 -11.01 5.70 -3.39
N VAL A 163 -10.25 5.45 -4.46
CA VAL A 163 -10.39 4.25 -5.30
C VAL A 163 -10.14 2.97 -4.51
N GLY A 164 -9.11 2.97 -3.64
CA GLY A 164 -8.83 1.81 -2.79
C GLY A 164 -9.94 1.53 -1.77
N ILE A 165 -10.56 2.59 -1.22
CA ILE A 165 -11.67 2.46 -0.28
C ILE A 165 -12.89 1.82 -0.97
N PHE A 166 -13.29 2.34 -2.12
CA PHE A 166 -14.40 1.76 -2.88
C PHE A 166 -14.08 0.35 -3.39
N GLY A 167 -12.84 0.10 -3.83
CA GLY A 167 -12.38 -1.22 -4.24
C GLY A 167 -12.39 -2.23 -3.09
N ALA A 168 -12.08 -1.79 -1.87
CA ALA A 168 -12.15 -2.64 -0.69
C ALA A 168 -13.60 -2.94 -0.27
N ILE A 169 -14.49 -1.95 -0.32
CA ILE A 169 -15.92 -2.14 -0.05
C ILE A 169 -16.51 -3.14 -1.06
N ASP A 170 -16.28 -2.93 -2.33
CA ASP A 170 -16.83 -3.75 -3.40
C ASP A 170 -16.37 -5.22 -3.30
N ALA A 171 -15.07 -5.45 -3.16
CA ALA A 171 -14.52 -6.81 -3.09
C ALA A 171 -14.80 -7.53 -1.77
N SER A 172 -15.13 -6.82 -0.70
CA SER A 172 -15.43 -7.41 0.61
C SER A 172 -16.91 -7.73 0.81
N LYS A 173 -17.81 -7.13 0.01
CA LYS A 173 -19.25 -7.41 0.06
C LYS A 173 -19.52 -8.90 -0.18
N GLY A 174 -20.39 -9.48 0.67
CA GLY A 174 -20.74 -10.89 0.59
C GLY A 174 -19.76 -11.85 1.27
N PHE A 175 -18.57 -11.40 1.68
CA PHE A 175 -17.57 -12.20 2.40
C PHE A 175 -17.49 -11.89 3.88
N ILE A 176 -17.64 -10.61 4.24
CA ILE A 176 -17.66 -10.14 5.62
C ILE A 176 -18.82 -9.14 5.81
N PRO A 177 -19.38 -9.01 7.03
CA PRO A 177 -20.49 -8.09 7.30
C PRO A 177 -20.10 -6.63 7.06
N ALA A 178 -21.09 -5.80 6.66
CA ALA A 178 -20.85 -4.40 6.31
C ALA A 178 -20.19 -3.58 7.43
N TRP A 179 -20.56 -3.81 8.70
CA TRP A 179 -19.92 -3.15 9.84
C TRP A 179 -18.45 -3.51 9.99
N GLN A 180 -18.07 -4.77 9.68
CA GLN A 180 -16.69 -5.22 9.73
C GLN A 180 -15.86 -4.62 8.58
N ILE A 181 -16.46 -4.46 7.39
CA ILE A 181 -15.82 -3.75 6.26
C ILE A 181 -15.50 -2.31 6.67
N ALA A 182 -16.48 -1.59 7.23
CA ALA A 182 -16.29 -0.21 7.68
C ALA A 182 -15.23 -0.12 8.77
N LEU A 183 -15.29 -1.00 9.78
CA LEU A 183 -14.31 -1.05 10.86
C LEU A 183 -12.89 -1.35 10.33
N ALA A 184 -12.75 -2.33 9.43
CA ALA A 184 -11.46 -2.68 8.84
C ALA A 184 -10.87 -1.49 8.05
N ILE A 185 -11.66 -0.84 7.20
CA ILE A 185 -11.21 0.34 6.44
C ILE A 185 -10.77 1.46 7.38
N ILE A 186 -11.59 1.82 8.37
CA ILE A 186 -11.26 2.88 9.33
C ILE A 186 -9.98 2.53 10.08
N LEU A 187 -9.85 1.30 10.55
CA LEU A 187 -8.72 0.85 11.34
C LEU A 187 -7.42 0.81 10.51
N VAL A 188 -7.42 0.08 9.36
CA VAL A 188 -6.18 -0.18 8.62
C VAL A 188 -5.77 0.96 7.70
N MET A 189 -6.71 1.77 7.21
CA MET A 189 -6.39 2.87 6.30
C MET A 189 -6.21 4.22 7.01
N PHE A 190 -6.73 4.38 8.24
CA PHE A 190 -6.67 5.67 8.95
C PHE A 190 -6.10 5.53 10.36
N VAL A 191 -6.71 4.76 11.26
CA VAL A 191 -6.33 4.73 12.68
C VAL A 191 -4.89 4.25 12.88
N ILE A 192 -4.52 3.12 12.28
CA ILE A 192 -3.17 2.58 12.37
C ILE A 192 -2.15 3.50 11.70
N PRO A 193 -2.34 3.96 10.44
CA PRO A 193 -1.43 4.91 9.81
C PRO A 193 -1.22 6.19 10.60
N ILE A 194 -2.28 6.75 11.16
CA ILE A 194 -2.19 7.95 11.99
C ILE A 194 -1.45 7.65 13.29
N GLY A 195 -1.89 6.62 14.03
CA GLY A 195 -1.35 6.30 15.37
C GLY A 195 0.10 5.83 15.31
N VAL A 196 0.37 4.80 14.53
CA VAL A 196 1.71 4.20 14.40
C VAL A 196 2.67 5.14 13.68
N GLY A 197 2.22 5.76 12.57
CA GLY A 197 3.01 6.71 11.81
C GLY A 197 3.47 7.90 12.67
N LEU A 198 2.54 8.53 13.42
CA LEU A 198 2.87 9.62 14.33
C LEU A 198 3.77 9.15 15.47
N LEU A 199 3.46 8.02 16.11
CA LEU A 199 4.26 7.49 17.23
C LEU A 199 5.73 7.33 16.83
N PHE A 200 6.01 6.62 15.74
CA PHE A 200 7.40 6.39 15.32
C PHE A 200 8.05 7.66 14.76
N SER A 201 7.30 8.50 14.05
CA SER A 201 7.82 9.79 13.55
C SER A 201 8.22 10.70 14.72
N GLU A 202 7.39 10.82 15.77
CA GLU A 202 7.71 11.62 16.96
C GLU A 202 8.88 11.04 17.75
N LEU A 203 8.99 9.70 17.87
CA LEU A 203 10.15 9.06 18.47
C LEU A 203 11.44 9.39 17.73
N PHE A 204 11.40 9.39 16.39
CA PHE A 204 12.56 9.73 15.56
C PHE A 204 12.88 11.23 15.61
N ARG A 205 11.86 12.09 15.74
CA ARG A 205 12.05 13.53 15.97
C ARG A 205 12.69 13.80 17.33
N LYS A 206 12.22 13.16 18.41
CA LYS A 206 12.81 13.28 19.75
C LYS A 206 14.28 12.83 19.79
N LYS A 207 14.65 11.81 19.02
CA LYS A 207 16.04 11.33 18.88
C LYS A 207 16.88 12.17 17.94
N GLY A 208 16.33 13.24 17.33
CA GLY A 208 17.03 14.08 16.36
C GLY A 208 17.31 13.40 15.00
N ILE A 209 16.75 12.19 14.79
CA ILE A 209 16.90 11.45 13.54
C ILE A 209 16.11 12.16 12.42
N ILE A 210 14.86 12.57 12.69
CA ILE A 210 14.05 13.39 11.79
C ILE A 210 14.03 14.80 12.33
N LYS A 211 14.40 15.80 11.51
CA LYS A 211 14.44 17.20 11.89
C LYS A 211 13.29 17.98 11.24
N LYS A 212 13.00 19.16 11.78
CA LYS A 212 12.03 20.07 11.17
C LYS A 212 12.51 20.47 9.76
N GLY A 213 11.64 20.32 8.78
CA GLY A 213 11.93 20.58 7.36
C GLY A 213 12.29 19.34 6.54
N ASP A 214 12.63 18.19 7.17
CA ASP A 214 12.98 16.95 6.46
C ASP A 214 11.84 16.38 5.61
N MET A 215 10.58 16.76 5.90
CA MET A 215 9.38 16.33 5.16
C MET A 215 8.63 17.51 4.53
N ALA A 216 9.25 18.69 4.46
CA ALA A 216 8.64 19.85 3.81
C ALA A 216 8.53 19.63 2.31
N LEU A 217 7.33 19.84 1.75
CA LEU A 217 7.11 19.84 0.31
C LEU A 217 7.55 21.21 -0.25
N ASP A 218 8.24 21.17 -1.38
CA ASP A 218 8.57 22.40 -2.11
C ASP A 218 7.26 23.10 -2.52
N LYS A 219 7.17 24.40 -2.24
CA LYS A 219 6.00 25.23 -2.54
C LYS A 219 6.03 25.72 -3.98
#